data_a2c771e1f1f8ea83c228cbd362deff80
#
_entry.id   a2c771e1f1f8ea83c228cbd362deff80
#
_cell.length_a   1.000
_cell.length_b   1.000
_cell.length_c   1.000
_cell.angle_alpha   90.00
_cell.angle_beta   90.00
_cell.angle_gamma   90.00
#
_symmetry.space_group_name_H-M   'P 1'
#
loop_
_entity.id
_entity.type
_entity.pdbx_description
1 polymer ?
#
loop_
_entity_poly.entity_id
_entity_poly.type
_entity_poly.pdbx_seq_one_letter_code
_entity_poly.pdbx_strand_id
1 'polypeptide(L)'
;MPIHQGQELKKACSPHFYPLSNMAKFNDIQLLRTTFLRGPSVWTYRPVLEVWLDLGELEDYPSNKIPGLNDRLTAWLPDLIEHTCGVGERGGFIQRLEGGTWMGHVLEHVIIELLNLAGMPAEFGQTREISKRGVYRMVFRCPEEAVARVALEHGHKLLMAAINDEPFEIKPAIHAIKTAINDRYLGPSTGC
;
A
#
# COMPACT_ATOMS: atom_id res chain seq x y z
N MET A 1 34.15 58.20 -23.71
CA MET A 1 32.74 58.01 -23.34
C MET A 1 32.51 56.52 -23.26
N PRO A 2 32.36 55.90 -22.07
CA PRO A 2 31.96 54.51 -21.95
C PRO A 2 30.46 54.42 -21.71
N ILE A 3 29.81 53.47 -22.45
CA ILE A 3 28.42 53.15 -22.40
C ILE A 3 28.22 52.10 -21.28
N HIS A 4 27.47 52.47 -20.24
CA HIS A 4 27.01 51.54 -19.22
C HIS A 4 25.86 50.63 -19.78
N GLN A 5 26.12 49.34 -19.92
CA GLN A 5 25.06 48.36 -20.10
C GLN A 5 24.58 47.88 -18.72
N GLY A 6 23.35 48.27 -18.35
CA GLY A 6 22.66 47.78 -17.19
C GLY A 6 22.21 46.31 -17.43
N GLN A 7 22.69 45.38 -16.62
CA GLN A 7 22.14 44.02 -16.54
C GLN A 7 20.94 44.05 -15.59
N GLU A 8 19.76 43.86 -16.15
CA GLU A 8 18.54 43.54 -15.39
C GLU A 8 18.67 42.11 -14.83
N LEU A 9 18.80 42.03 -13.53
CA LEU A 9 18.65 40.79 -12.77
C LEU A 9 17.17 40.32 -12.87
N LYS A 10 16.93 39.27 -13.67
CA LYS A 10 15.66 38.55 -13.65
C LYS A 10 15.45 37.97 -12.26
N LYS A 11 14.46 38.47 -11.53
CA LYS A 11 13.95 37.90 -10.29
C LYS A 11 13.48 36.47 -10.59
N ALA A 12 14.16 35.47 -10.01
CA ALA A 12 13.70 34.08 -9.99
C ALA A 12 12.38 34.06 -9.24
N CYS A 13 11.32 33.63 -9.92
CA CYS A 13 10.05 33.25 -9.29
C CYS A 13 10.31 32.07 -8.35
N SER A 14 10.21 32.30 -7.07
CA SER A 14 10.16 31.23 -6.07
C SER A 14 8.92 30.40 -6.34
N PRO A 15 9.01 29.06 -6.33
CA PRO A 15 7.83 28.23 -6.43
C PRO A 15 6.94 28.51 -5.22
N HIS A 16 5.72 28.96 -5.49
CA HIS A 16 4.69 29.08 -4.45
C HIS A 16 4.38 27.68 -3.95
N PHE A 17 4.90 27.36 -2.80
CA PHE A 17 4.49 26.22 -2.01
C PHE A 17 3.07 26.53 -1.49
N TYR A 18 2.05 26.00 -2.16
CA TYR A 18 0.70 25.98 -1.59
C TYR A 18 0.72 25.00 -0.42
N PRO A 19 0.36 25.44 0.81
CA PRO A 19 0.23 24.48 1.90
C PRO A 19 -0.91 23.51 1.58
N LEU A 20 -0.60 22.22 1.56
CA LEU A 20 -1.52 21.10 1.28
C LEU A 20 -2.62 20.89 2.36
N SER A 21 -2.75 21.83 3.30
CA SER A 21 -3.61 21.73 4.49
C SER A 21 -5.13 21.85 4.24
N ASN A 22 -5.59 21.86 2.97
CA ASN A 22 -7.00 22.09 2.65
C ASN A 22 -7.61 21.08 1.65
N MET A 23 -6.98 19.94 1.38
CA MET A 23 -7.68 18.88 0.65
C MET A 23 -8.62 18.15 1.61
N ALA A 24 -9.88 17.99 1.21
CA ALA A 24 -10.79 17.10 1.94
C ALA A 24 -10.18 15.69 2.00
N LYS A 25 -10.26 15.05 3.17
CA LYS A 25 -9.78 13.68 3.33
C LYS A 25 -10.59 12.73 2.46
N PHE A 26 -9.89 11.76 1.89
CA PHE A 26 -10.56 10.67 1.20
C PHE A 26 -11.26 9.74 2.19
N ASN A 27 -12.40 9.23 1.77
CA ASN A 27 -13.09 8.18 2.52
C ASN A 27 -12.31 6.87 2.48
N ASP A 28 -12.50 6.04 3.50
CA ASP A 28 -11.85 4.73 3.59
C ASP A 28 -12.23 3.82 2.42
N ILE A 29 -11.24 3.08 1.92
CA ILE A 29 -11.46 1.94 1.03
C ILE A 29 -12.35 0.94 1.77
N GLN A 30 -13.47 0.55 1.17
CA GLN A 30 -14.41 -0.38 1.78
C GLN A 30 -13.96 -1.83 1.58
N LEU A 31 -13.77 -2.57 2.66
CA LEU A 31 -13.54 -4.00 2.63
C LEU A 31 -14.90 -4.72 2.56
N LEU A 32 -15.35 -5.05 1.35
CA LEU A 32 -16.69 -5.62 1.14
C LEU A 32 -16.80 -7.07 1.61
N ARG A 33 -15.73 -7.85 1.41
CA ARG A 33 -15.68 -9.27 1.73
C ARG A 33 -14.24 -9.73 1.90
N THR A 34 -14.01 -10.61 2.87
CA THR A 34 -12.73 -11.31 3.03
C THR A 34 -12.97 -12.80 3.15
N THR A 35 -12.22 -13.61 2.40
CA THR A 35 -12.33 -15.08 2.41
C THR A 35 -10.94 -15.70 2.44
N PHE A 36 -10.66 -16.53 3.42
CA PHE A 36 -9.42 -17.27 3.46
C PHE A 36 -9.56 -18.58 2.68
N LEU A 37 -8.80 -18.71 1.61
CA LEU A 37 -8.78 -19.89 0.73
C LEU A 37 -7.59 -20.77 1.13
N ARG A 38 -7.88 -21.92 1.76
CA ARG A 38 -6.88 -22.80 2.40
C ARG A 38 -6.11 -23.69 1.42
N GLY A 39 -6.64 -23.93 0.24
CA GLY A 39 -6.09 -24.86 -0.73
C GLY A 39 -6.21 -24.37 -2.17
N PRO A 40 -6.15 -25.29 -3.14
CA PRO A 40 -6.22 -24.94 -4.56
C PRO A 40 -7.41 -24.04 -4.87
N SER A 41 -7.14 -22.96 -5.57
CA SER A 41 -8.13 -21.96 -5.98
C SER A 41 -7.83 -21.50 -7.42
N VAL A 42 -8.65 -20.60 -7.94
CA VAL A 42 -8.40 -19.97 -9.25
C VAL A 42 -7.15 -19.10 -9.26
N TRP A 43 -6.57 -18.79 -8.09
CA TRP A 43 -5.42 -17.94 -7.92
C TRP A 43 -4.11 -18.74 -7.79
N THR A 44 -4.12 -19.74 -6.95
CA THR A 44 -2.91 -20.51 -6.60
C THR A 44 -3.27 -21.80 -5.88
N TYR A 45 -2.31 -22.73 -5.79
CA TYR A 45 -2.41 -23.96 -4.99
C TYR A 45 -2.13 -23.74 -3.49
N ARG A 46 -1.63 -22.56 -3.10
CA ARG A 46 -1.26 -22.25 -1.72
C ARG A 46 -2.34 -21.39 -1.04
N PRO A 47 -2.38 -21.35 0.31
CA PRO A 47 -3.32 -20.49 1.02
C PRO A 47 -3.16 -19.01 0.68
N VAL A 48 -4.28 -18.33 0.49
CA VAL A 48 -4.35 -16.88 0.24
C VAL A 48 -5.52 -16.27 1.00
N LEU A 49 -5.41 -15.01 1.37
CA LEU A 49 -6.56 -14.20 1.74
C LEU A 49 -7.07 -13.50 0.47
N GLU A 50 -8.32 -13.75 0.13
CA GLU A 50 -9.05 -13.03 -0.90
C GLU A 50 -9.84 -11.89 -0.27
N VAL A 51 -9.69 -10.69 -0.82
CA VAL A 51 -10.34 -9.46 -0.34
C VAL A 51 -11.06 -8.80 -1.51
N TRP A 52 -12.30 -8.42 -1.30
CA TRP A 52 -13.07 -7.59 -2.22
C TRP A 52 -13.05 -6.15 -1.70
N LEU A 53 -12.63 -5.22 -2.52
CA LEU A 53 -12.44 -3.82 -2.21
C LEU A 53 -13.37 -2.95 -3.06
N ASP A 54 -13.98 -1.94 -2.46
CA ASP A 54 -14.58 -0.83 -3.21
C ASP A 54 -13.75 0.42 -2.90
N LEU A 55 -13.14 0.98 -3.94
CA LEU A 55 -12.27 2.15 -3.83
C LEU A 55 -13.07 3.47 -3.69
N GLY A 56 -14.39 3.43 -3.98
CA GLY A 56 -15.19 4.63 -3.96
C GLY A 56 -14.60 5.73 -4.84
N GLU A 57 -14.44 6.92 -4.29
CA GLU A 57 -13.87 8.08 -4.99
C GLU A 57 -12.40 7.91 -5.38
N LEU A 58 -11.64 7.06 -4.66
CA LEU A 58 -10.22 6.78 -4.96
C LEU A 58 -10.02 6.09 -6.31
N GLU A 59 -11.09 5.58 -6.94
CA GLU A 59 -11.04 5.06 -8.30
C GLU A 59 -10.61 6.11 -9.33
N ASP A 60 -10.90 7.38 -9.07
CA ASP A 60 -10.52 8.49 -9.94
C ASP A 60 -9.11 9.06 -9.63
N TYR A 61 -8.47 8.55 -8.59
CA TYR A 61 -7.18 9.02 -8.09
C TYR A 61 -6.13 7.90 -8.06
N PRO A 62 -5.50 7.55 -9.20
CA PRO A 62 -4.35 6.66 -9.19
C PRO A 62 -3.20 7.28 -8.38
N SER A 63 -2.23 6.45 -7.96
CA SER A 63 -1.15 6.81 -7.03
C SER A 63 -0.41 8.11 -7.38
N ASN A 64 -0.19 8.38 -8.66
CA ASN A 64 0.47 9.60 -9.13
C ASN A 64 -0.42 10.85 -9.10
N LYS A 65 -1.69 10.72 -8.74
CA LYS A 65 -2.63 11.84 -8.56
C LYS A 65 -2.83 12.23 -7.10
N ILE A 66 -2.33 11.44 -6.16
CA ILE A 66 -2.42 11.71 -4.72
C ILE A 66 -1.10 12.36 -4.29
N PRO A 67 -1.10 13.66 -3.92
CA PRO A 67 0.12 14.38 -3.60
C PRO A 67 0.89 13.74 -2.44
N GLY A 68 2.19 13.49 -2.63
CA GLY A 68 3.09 12.96 -1.60
C GLY A 68 2.87 11.50 -1.21
N LEU A 69 1.89 10.79 -1.80
CA LEU A 69 1.63 9.38 -1.49
C LEU A 69 2.86 8.51 -1.70
N ASN A 70 3.51 8.63 -2.86
CA ASN A 70 4.67 7.81 -3.20
C ASN A 70 5.84 8.06 -2.25
N ASP A 71 6.09 9.32 -1.90
CA ASP A 71 7.16 9.71 -0.97
C ASP A 71 6.90 9.16 0.43
N ARG A 72 5.66 9.22 0.92
CA ARG A 72 5.29 8.67 2.23
C ARG A 72 5.43 7.15 2.26
N LEU A 73 4.92 6.46 1.25
CA LEU A 73 5.03 5.00 1.17
C LEU A 73 6.48 4.54 1.12
N THR A 74 7.33 5.16 0.30
CA THR A 74 8.74 4.79 0.19
C THR A 74 9.56 5.20 1.42
N ALA A 75 9.18 6.28 2.11
CA ALA A 75 9.80 6.66 3.39
C ALA A 75 9.44 5.68 4.52
N TRP A 76 8.21 5.18 4.56
CA TRP A 76 7.76 4.22 5.58
C TRP A 76 8.17 2.78 5.26
N LEU A 77 8.16 2.39 3.98
CA LEU A 77 8.44 1.05 3.49
C LEU A 77 9.53 1.12 2.40
N PRO A 78 10.81 1.39 2.76
CA PRO A 78 11.89 1.57 1.78
C PRO A 78 12.14 0.33 0.92
N ASP A 79 11.87 -0.87 1.45
CA ASP A 79 12.09 -2.13 0.75
C ASP A 79 11.02 -2.43 -0.34
N LEU A 80 10.00 -1.55 -0.49
CA LEU A 80 9.11 -1.59 -1.67
C LEU A 80 9.89 -1.48 -3.00
N ILE A 81 11.11 -0.94 -2.98
CA ILE A 81 12.00 -0.93 -4.15
C ILE A 81 12.43 -2.33 -4.59
N GLU A 82 12.40 -3.31 -3.70
CA GLU A 82 12.73 -4.70 -4.03
C GLU A 82 11.59 -5.42 -4.76
N HIS A 83 10.37 -4.86 -4.71
CA HIS A 83 9.21 -5.48 -5.33
C HIS A 83 9.27 -5.38 -6.86
N THR A 84 9.25 -6.53 -7.53
CA THR A 84 9.37 -6.63 -8.99
C THR A 84 8.04 -6.34 -9.70
N CYS A 85 6.91 -6.57 -9.03
CA CYS A 85 5.58 -6.47 -9.63
C CYS A 85 5.48 -7.31 -10.93
N GLY A 86 4.49 -7.05 -11.77
CA GLY A 86 4.36 -7.67 -13.10
C GLY A 86 5.45 -7.26 -14.13
N VAL A 87 6.33 -6.32 -13.78
CA VAL A 87 7.46 -5.91 -14.61
C VAL A 87 8.57 -6.95 -14.57
N GLY A 88 8.71 -7.68 -13.45
CA GLY A 88 9.71 -8.75 -13.28
C GLY A 88 11.11 -8.27 -12.90
N GLU A 89 11.32 -6.97 -12.74
CA GLU A 89 12.60 -6.36 -12.36
C GLU A 89 12.48 -5.63 -11.02
N ARG A 90 13.59 -5.54 -10.29
CA ARG A 90 13.71 -4.74 -9.07
C ARG A 90 13.25 -3.29 -9.34
N GLY A 91 12.40 -2.74 -8.47
CA GLY A 91 11.81 -1.42 -8.67
C GLY A 91 10.58 -1.40 -9.56
N GLY A 92 10.13 -2.55 -10.08
CA GLY A 92 8.96 -2.63 -10.94
C GLY A 92 7.69 -2.08 -10.29
N PHE A 93 7.54 -2.28 -8.97
CA PHE A 93 6.43 -1.66 -8.24
C PHE A 93 6.56 -0.14 -8.15
N ILE A 94 7.76 0.38 -7.89
CA ILE A 94 8.00 1.84 -7.83
C ILE A 94 7.68 2.49 -9.18
N GLN A 95 8.07 1.89 -10.30
CA GLN A 95 7.70 2.35 -11.63
C GLN A 95 6.17 2.41 -11.82
N ARG A 96 5.45 1.40 -11.32
CA ARG A 96 3.98 1.39 -11.33
C ARG A 96 3.39 2.48 -10.46
N LEU A 97 3.96 2.70 -9.29
CA LEU A 97 3.52 3.71 -8.34
C LEU A 97 3.69 5.13 -8.93
N GLU A 98 4.82 5.40 -9.58
CA GLU A 98 5.12 6.67 -10.25
C GLU A 98 4.30 6.87 -11.52
N GLY A 99 4.11 5.83 -12.31
CA GLY A 99 3.30 5.84 -13.52
C GLY A 99 1.79 5.98 -13.28
N GLY A 100 1.36 5.69 -12.07
CA GLY A 100 -0.05 5.69 -11.64
C GLY A 100 -0.62 4.28 -11.63
N THR A 101 -1.00 3.83 -10.44
CA THR A 101 -1.71 2.56 -10.22
C THR A 101 -2.82 2.76 -9.18
N TRP A 102 -3.81 1.87 -9.18
CA TRP A 102 -4.96 1.99 -8.29
C TRP A 102 -4.66 1.45 -6.89
N MET A 103 -5.39 1.96 -5.90
CA MET A 103 -5.13 1.72 -4.48
C MET A 103 -5.29 0.25 -4.07
N GLY A 104 -6.08 -0.54 -4.78
CA GLY A 104 -6.14 -2.00 -4.53
C GLY A 104 -4.80 -2.70 -4.77
N HIS A 105 -4.08 -2.33 -5.84
CA HIS A 105 -2.73 -2.84 -6.13
C HIS A 105 -1.69 -2.28 -5.16
N VAL A 106 -1.83 -1.01 -4.77
CA VAL A 106 -0.94 -0.43 -3.75
C VAL A 106 -1.10 -1.16 -2.42
N LEU A 107 -2.34 -1.42 -1.99
CA LEU A 107 -2.63 -2.16 -0.76
C LEU A 107 -2.02 -3.57 -0.76
N GLU A 108 -2.09 -4.26 -1.90
CA GLU A 108 -1.46 -5.57 -2.08
C GLU A 108 0.03 -5.53 -1.73
N HIS A 109 0.79 -4.61 -2.35
CA HIS A 109 2.23 -4.48 -2.11
C HIS A 109 2.57 -4.01 -0.70
N VAL A 110 1.77 -3.12 -0.11
CA VAL A 110 1.93 -2.70 1.28
C VAL A 110 1.77 -3.89 2.25
N ILE A 111 0.77 -4.75 2.03
CA ILE A 111 0.54 -5.93 2.87
C ILE A 111 1.69 -6.93 2.73
N ILE A 112 2.14 -7.21 1.50
CA ILE A 112 3.27 -8.10 1.24
C ILE A 112 4.51 -7.61 1.98
N GLU A 113 4.79 -6.31 1.91
CA GLU A 113 5.94 -5.72 2.58
C GLU A 113 5.83 -5.80 4.11
N LEU A 114 4.67 -5.52 4.69
CA LEU A 114 4.46 -5.68 6.13
C LEU A 114 4.65 -7.13 6.60
N LEU A 115 4.23 -8.12 5.81
CA LEU A 115 4.47 -9.54 6.09
C LEU A 115 5.96 -9.86 6.05
N ASN A 116 6.69 -9.37 5.04
CA ASN A 116 8.14 -9.55 4.91
C ASN A 116 8.89 -8.96 6.11
N LEU A 117 8.59 -7.73 6.49
CA LEU A 117 9.15 -7.05 7.66
C LEU A 117 8.80 -7.74 8.99
N ALA A 118 7.68 -8.42 9.04
CA ALA A 118 7.30 -9.23 10.20
C ALA A 118 7.99 -10.61 10.24
N GLY A 119 8.72 -11.00 9.19
CA GLY A 119 9.44 -12.27 9.12
C GLY A 119 8.59 -13.43 8.57
N MET A 120 7.50 -13.12 7.86
CA MET A 120 6.70 -14.09 7.10
C MET A 120 6.85 -13.77 5.60
N PRO A 121 7.79 -14.41 4.88
CA PRO A 121 8.03 -14.14 3.47
C PRO A 121 6.76 -14.31 2.62
N ALA A 122 6.38 -13.24 1.94
CA ALA A 122 5.25 -13.20 1.03
C ALA A 122 5.72 -12.61 -0.30
N GLU A 123 5.56 -13.38 -1.39
CA GLU A 123 6.06 -13.02 -2.73
C GLU A 123 4.92 -12.96 -3.76
N PHE A 124 3.72 -13.34 -3.37
CA PHE A 124 2.60 -13.47 -4.29
C PHE A 124 1.42 -12.64 -3.86
N GLY A 125 0.99 -11.79 -4.76
CA GLY A 125 -0.29 -11.10 -4.74
C GLY A 125 -0.81 -10.93 -6.15
N GLN A 126 -2.09 -10.68 -6.28
CA GLN A 126 -2.77 -10.28 -7.51
C GLN A 126 -3.95 -9.39 -7.17
N THR A 127 -4.09 -8.31 -7.94
CA THR A 127 -5.25 -7.43 -7.87
C THR A 127 -5.86 -7.28 -9.25
N ARG A 128 -7.18 -7.44 -9.34
CA ARG A 128 -7.94 -7.32 -10.60
C ARG A 128 -9.22 -6.55 -10.35
N GLU A 129 -9.49 -5.57 -11.20
CA GLU A 129 -10.82 -4.97 -11.27
C GLU A 129 -11.83 -6.02 -11.74
N ILE A 130 -13.04 -5.97 -11.20
CA ILE A 130 -14.15 -6.81 -11.62
C ILE A 130 -15.15 -6.01 -12.47
N SER A 131 -16.29 -6.60 -12.81
CA SER A 131 -17.28 -5.99 -13.72
C SER A 131 -17.86 -4.66 -13.23
N LYS A 132 -17.82 -4.35 -11.93
CA LYS A 132 -18.23 -3.05 -11.38
C LYS A 132 -17.00 -2.17 -11.24
N ARG A 133 -16.99 -1.01 -11.89
CA ARG A 133 -15.93 -0.01 -11.79
C ARG A 133 -15.65 0.35 -10.33
N GLY A 134 -14.38 0.42 -9.97
CA GLY A 134 -13.91 0.74 -8.62
C GLY A 134 -13.97 -0.43 -7.64
N VAL A 135 -14.49 -1.60 -8.07
CA VAL A 135 -14.51 -2.80 -7.25
C VAL A 135 -13.44 -3.80 -7.71
N TYR A 136 -12.58 -4.16 -6.79
CA TYR A 136 -11.42 -5.02 -7.04
C TYR A 136 -11.47 -6.30 -6.24
N ARG A 137 -10.95 -7.38 -6.82
CA ARG A 137 -10.56 -8.58 -6.09
C ARG A 137 -9.05 -8.56 -5.93
N MET A 138 -8.59 -8.55 -4.71
CA MET A 138 -7.19 -8.64 -4.33
C MET A 138 -6.96 -9.96 -3.60
N VAL A 139 -5.84 -10.62 -3.87
CA VAL A 139 -5.35 -11.76 -3.09
C VAL A 139 -3.90 -11.55 -2.72
N PHE A 140 -3.51 -12.05 -1.57
CA PHE A 140 -2.10 -12.17 -1.20
C PHE A 140 -1.86 -13.49 -0.47
N ARG A 141 -0.67 -14.05 -0.66
CA ARG A 141 -0.30 -15.31 -0.03
C ARG A 141 0.00 -15.10 1.44
N CYS A 142 -0.65 -15.91 2.26
CA CYS A 142 -0.32 -16.04 3.67
C CYS A 142 -0.74 -17.44 4.12
N PRO A 143 0.11 -18.21 4.81
CA PRO A 143 -0.24 -19.57 5.24
C PRO A 143 -1.28 -19.60 6.37
N GLU A 144 -1.40 -18.50 7.14
CA GLU A 144 -2.20 -18.42 8.35
C GLU A 144 -3.27 -17.33 8.26
N GLU A 145 -4.53 -17.72 8.45
CA GLU A 145 -5.67 -16.80 8.33
C GLU A 145 -5.60 -15.64 9.33
N ALA A 146 -5.26 -15.91 10.60
CA ALA A 146 -5.17 -14.88 11.63
C ALA A 146 -4.11 -13.83 11.28
N VAL A 147 -2.94 -14.27 10.82
CA VAL A 147 -1.85 -13.39 10.39
C VAL A 147 -2.27 -12.57 9.17
N ALA A 148 -2.93 -13.21 8.19
CA ALA A 148 -3.39 -12.52 6.99
C ALA A 148 -4.39 -11.39 7.32
N ARG A 149 -5.30 -11.63 8.27
CA ARG A 149 -6.28 -10.64 8.70
C ARG A 149 -5.63 -9.47 9.42
N VAL A 150 -4.67 -9.72 10.31
CA VAL A 150 -3.91 -8.66 10.99
C VAL A 150 -3.08 -7.86 9.99
N ALA A 151 -2.43 -8.51 9.03
CA ALA A 151 -1.67 -7.82 7.99
C ALA A 151 -2.57 -6.95 7.08
N LEU A 152 -3.77 -7.45 6.72
CA LEU A 152 -4.75 -6.66 5.97
C LEU A 152 -5.19 -5.41 6.76
N GLU A 153 -5.53 -5.58 8.05
CA GLU A 153 -5.97 -4.46 8.90
C GLU A 153 -4.91 -3.36 8.98
N HIS A 154 -3.67 -3.75 9.28
CA HIS A 154 -2.58 -2.77 9.40
C HIS A 154 -2.15 -2.18 8.05
N GLY A 155 -2.15 -2.98 6.98
CA GLY A 155 -1.86 -2.50 5.63
C GLY A 155 -2.91 -1.49 5.15
N HIS A 156 -4.19 -1.75 5.41
CA HIS A 156 -5.27 -0.82 5.11
C HIS A 156 -5.11 0.51 5.88
N LYS A 157 -4.88 0.45 7.20
CA LYS A 157 -4.64 1.65 8.03
C LYS A 157 -3.42 2.45 7.54
N LEU A 158 -2.31 1.78 7.21
CA LEU A 158 -1.12 2.41 6.69
C LEU A 158 -1.41 3.14 5.37
N LEU A 159 -2.07 2.44 4.42
CA LEU A 159 -2.39 3.03 3.13
C LEU A 159 -3.31 4.24 3.27
N MET A 160 -4.36 4.17 4.10
CA MET A 160 -5.26 5.29 4.32
C MET A 160 -4.56 6.48 4.98
N ALA A 161 -3.66 6.24 5.94
CA ALA A 161 -2.82 7.29 6.52
C ALA A 161 -1.91 7.92 5.45
N ALA A 162 -1.31 7.11 4.56
CA ALA A 162 -0.49 7.62 3.46
C ALA A 162 -1.30 8.45 2.45
N ILE A 163 -2.51 8.04 2.13
CA ILE A 163 -3.42 8.77 1.22
C ILE A 163 -3.82 10.12 1.83
N ASN A 164 -4.16 10.14 3.10
CA ASN A 164 -4.72 11.31 3.79
C ASN A 164 -3.67 12.22 4.44
N ASP A 165 -2.38 11.96 4.18
CA ASP A 165 -1.27 12.72 4.79
C ASP A 165 -1.31 12.72 6.33
N GLU A 166 -1.64 11.57 6.91
CA GLU A 166 -1.70 11.37 8.35
C GLU A 166 -0.44 10.66 8.85
N PRO A 167 0.00 10.92 10.08
CA PRO A 167 1.13 10.20 10.65
C PRO A 167 0.79 8.71 10.84
N PHE A 168 1.77 7.85 10.59
CA PHE A 168 1.65 6.42 10.82
C PHE A 168 2.93 5.84 11.43
N GLU A 169 2.77 5.02 12.45
CA GLU A 169 3.86 4.32 13.10
C GLU A 169 3.92 2.85 12.63
N ILE A 170 4.95 2.50 11.87
CA ILE A 170 5.12 1.15 11.31
C ILE A 170 5.45 0.11 12.37
N LYS A 171 6.25 0.46 13.39
CA LYS A 171 6.73 -0.50 14.40
C LYS A 171 5.58 -1.22 15.12
N PRO A 172 4.52 -0.57 15.61
CA PRO A 172 3.36 -1.23 16.17
C PRO A 172 2.67 -2.19 15.20
N ALA A 173 2.53 -1.81 13.93
CA ALA A 173 1.94 -2.67 12.90
C ALA A 173 2.75 -3.95 12.68
N ILE A 174 4.07 -3.83 12.53
CA ILE A 174 4.97 -4.98 12.41
C ILE A 174 4.91 -5.83 13.68
N HIS A 175 4.88 -5.21 14.86
CA HIS A 175 4.80 -5.94 16.12
C HIS A 175 3.49 -6.76 16.22
N ALA A 176 2.35 -6.19 15.87
CA ALA A 176 1.07 -6.89 15.87
C ALA A 176 1.08 -8.11 14.94
N ILE A 177 1.65 -7.97 13.74
CA ILE A 177 1.79 -9.10 12.80
C ILE A 177 2.74 -10.16 13.37
N LYS A 178 3.89 -9.78 13.95
CA LYS A 178 4.80 -10.71 14.63
C LYS A 178 4.14 -11.46 15.77
N THR A 179 3.33 -10.79 16.57
CA THR A 179 2.56 -11.42 17.64
C THR A 179 1.61 -12.48 17.06
N ALA A 180 0.84 -12.14 16.03
CA ALA A 180 -0.04 -13.10 15.37
C ALA A 180 0.72 -14.29 14.75
N ILE A 181 1.95 -14.08 14.25
CA ILE A 181 2.82 -15.16 13.78
C ILE A 181 3.23 -16.07 14.94
N ASN A 182 3.58 -15.53 16.09
CA ASN A 182 4.03 -16.31 17.25
C ASN A 182 2.90 -17.08 17.91
N ASP A 183 1.70 -16.48 18.01
CA ASP A 183 0.52 -17.10 18.64
C ASP A 183 0.11 -18.39 17.96
N ARG A 184 0.40 -18.58 16.66
CA ARG A 184 0.16 -19.84 15.94
C ARG A 184 0.90 -21.04 16.55
N TYR A 185 2.08 -20.80 17.17
CA TYR A 185 2.90 -21.86 17.79
C TYR A 185 2.45 -22.22 19.20
N LEU A 186 1.69 -21.33 19.86
CA LEU A 186 1.31 -21.53 21.26
C LEU A 186 0.06 -22.39 21.42
N GLY A 187 -0.67 -22.71 20.33
CA GLY A 187 -1.94 -23.46 20.36
C GLY A 187 -3.04 -22.73 21.17
N PRO A 188 -4.31 -23.08 21.03
CA PRO A 188 -5.30 -22.60 21.98
C PRO A 188 -4.88 -23.09 23.37
N SER A 189 -4.60 -22.14 24.27
CA SER A 189 -4.39 -22.47 25.68
C SER A 189 -5.63 -23.22 26.16
N THR A 190 -5.50 -24.55 26.29
CA THR A 190 -6.49 -25.38 26.95
C THR A 190 -6.54 -24.93 28.41
N GLY A 191 -7.36 -23.92 28.66
CA GLY A 191 -7.77 -23.59 30.02
C GLY A 191 -8.54 -24.77 30.57
N CYS A 192 -7.95 -25.42 31.56
CA CYS A 192 -8.68 -26.29 32.47
C CYS A 192 -9.68 -25.48 33.29
#